data_2d17ee6b36cfc3d93d41326b3ddcc11a
#
_entry.id   2d17ee6b36cfc3d93d41326b3ddcc11a
#
_cell.length_a   1.000
_cell.length_b   1.000
_cell.length_c   1.000
_cell.angle_alpha   90.00
_cell.angle_beta   90.00
_cell.angle_gamma   90.00
#
_symmetry.space_group_name_H-M   'P 1'
#
loop_
_entity.id
_entity.type
_entity.pdbx_description
1 polymer ?
#
loop_
_entity_poly.entity_id
_entity_poly.type
_entity_poly.pdbx_seq_one_letter_code
_entity_poly.pdbx_strand_id
1 'polypeptide(L)'
;NIADFSLARVLRDKWNPEGYVPWNDNYPFTSPVGVFAPNPFGLYDMLGNTWEWTADCWNGNYQGAPSDGSAWTSGECRLRVLRGASWGNYPRAVRTGLRNRSQASIRSSYYGFRLARTHATLVSQRGTGPTGY
;
A
#
# COMPACT_ATOMS: atom_id res chain seq x y z
N ASN A 1 7.89 7.61 3.99
CA ASN A 1 7.50 8.48 5.10
C ASN A 1 6.77 7.66 6.16
N ILE A 2 7.29 7.60 7.36
CA ILE A 2 6.75 6.89 8.54
C ILE A 2 7.03 7.74 9.79
N ALA A 3 6.52 7.32 10.95
CA ALA A 3 6.74 8.06 12.19
C ALA A 3 8.24 8.24 12.51
N ASP A 4 8.72 9.46 12.40
CA ASP A 4 10.11 9.88 12.56
C ASP A 4 10.27 11.14 13.43
N PHE A 5 11.45 11.74 13.45
CA PHE A 5 11.72 12.98 14.20
C PHE A 5 10.89 14.17 13.74
N SER A 6 10.51 14.25 12.46
CA SER A 6 9.70 15.36 11.95
C SER A 6 8.30 15.35 12.58
N LEU A 7 7.69 14.19 12.68
CA LEU A 7 6.40 13.98 13.33
C LEU A 7 6.49 14.23 14.85
N ALA A 8 7.47 13.64 15.52
CA ALA A 8 7.65 13.80 16.97
C ALA A 8 7.79 15.29 17.36
N ARG A 9 8.53 16.07 16.56
CA ARG A 9 8.72 17.49 16.78
C ARG A 9 7.42 18.30 16.67
N VAL A 10 6.57 17.98 15.68
CA VAL A 10 5.31 18.71 15.47
C VAL A 10 4.28 18.37 16.54
N LEU A 11 4.19 17.10 16.92
CA LEU A 11 3.27 16.67 17.96
C LEU A 11 3.72 17.08 19.37
N ARG A 12 4.93 17.65 19.52
CA ARG A 12 5.54 17.93 20.81
C ARG A 12 5.54 16.72 21.73
N ASP A 13 5.57 15.56 21.14
CA ASP A 13 5.48 14.32 21.86
C ASP A 13 6.79 14.05 22.58
N LYS A 14 6.69 13.42 23.74
CA LYS A 14 7.87 12.91 24.41
C LYS A 14 8.44 11.82 23.50
N TRP A 15 9.63 12.07 22.98
CA TRP A 15 10.34 11.14 22.14
C TRP A 15 10.31 9.72 22.76
N ASN A 16 9.73 8.78 22.04
CA ASN A 16 9.77 7.38 22.37
C ASN A 16 10.57 6.63 21.27
N PRO A 17 11.78 6.16 21.55
CA PRO A 17 12.63 5.48 20.56
C PRO A 17 12.00 4.20 20.00
N GLU A 18 11.02 3.61 20.69
CA GLU A 18 10.28 2.46 20.17
C GLU A 18 9.19 2.86 19.16
N GLY A 19 8.78 4.13 19.18
CA GLY A 19 7.69 4.66 18.36
C GLY A 19 8.12 5.39 17.10
N TYR A 20 9.37 5.84 17.03
CA TYR A 20 9.85 6.66 15.92
C TYR A 20 11.17 6.15 15.38
N VAL A 21 11.38 6.32 14.09
CA VAL A 21 12.71 6.05 13.52
C VAL A 21 13.67 7.20 13.79
N PRO A 22 14.98 6.95 13.99
CA PRO A 22 15.96 7.96 14.38
C PRO A 22 16.51 8.75 13.17
N TRP A 23 15.67 9.09 12.23
CA TRP A 23 16.00 9.98 11.12
C TRP A 23 14.89 11.00 10.90
N ASN A 24 15.06 11.89 9.95
CA ASN A 24 14.12 12.94 9.61
C ASN A 24 13.95 12.97 8.09
N ASP A 25 12.76 12.67 7.62
CA ASP A 25 12.42 12.77 6.20
C ASP A 25 11.87 14.17 5.81
N ASN A 26 11.74 15.06 6.78
CA ASN A 26 11.19 16.42 6.67
C ASN A 26 9.67 16.50 6.40
N TYR A 27 8.96 15.38 6.50
CA TYR A 27 7.51 15.33 6.31
C TYR A 27 6.82 14.78 7.56
N PRO A 28 6.39 15.66 8.48
CA PRO A 28 5.73 15.20 9.71
C PRO A 28 4.39 14.51 9.46
N PHE A 29 3.76 14.76 8.31
CA PHE A 29 2.52 14.15 7.86
C PHE A 29 2.75 13.50 6.48
N THR A 30 1.78 13.60 5.57
CA THR A 30 1.96 13.08 4.22
C THR A 30 3.06 13.82 3.46
N SER A 31 3.85 13.09 2.69
CA SER A 31 4.80 13.62 1.71
C SER A 31 4.16 13.71 0.31
N PRO A 32 4.68 14.56 -0.58
CA PRO A 32 4.33 14.46 -1.99
C PRO A 32 4.64 13.07 -2.54
N VAL A 33 3.77 12.55 -3.42
CA VAL A 33 3.98 11.23 -4.02
C VAL A 33 5.26 11.20 -4.85
N GLY A 34 6.01 10.10 -4.73
CA GLY A 34 7.22 9.90 -5.53
C GLY A 34 8.44 10.72 -5.11
N VAL A 35 8.41 11.37 -3.95
CA VAL A 35 9.57 12.15 -3.46
C VAL A 35 10.73 11.26 -2.98
N PHE A 36 10.41 10.06 -2.52
CA PHE A 36 11.41 9.06 -2.11
C PHE A 36 11.76 8.12 -3.28
N ALA A 37 12.90 7.43 -3.14
CA ALA A 37 13.33 6.47 -4.16
C ALA A 37 12.32 5.33 -4.36
N PRO A 38 12.10 4.88 -5.61
CA PRO A 38 11.23 3.75 -5.89
C PRO A 38 11.88 2.43 -5.42
N ASN A 39 11.06 1.41 -5.26
CA ASN A 39 11.55 0.06 -5.05
C ASN A 39 12.14 -0.53 -6.36
N PRO A 40 12.73 -1.75 -6.34
CA PRO A 40 13.30 -2.39 -7.54
C PRO A 40 12.32 -2.63 -8.69
N PHE A 41 11.01 -2.55 -8.43
CA PHE A 41 9.96 -2.65 -9.47
C PHE A 41 9.54 -1.28 -10.04
N GLY A 42 10.22 -0.18 -9.64
CA GLY A 42 9.87 1.17 -10.05
C GLY A 42 8.63 1.75 -9.36
N LEU A 43 8.17 1.14 -8.25
CA LEU A 43 6.98 1.58 -7.51
C LEU A 43 7.38 2.46 -6.34
N TYR A 44 6.74 3.63 -6.23
CA TYR A 44 6.96 4.61 -5.18
C TYR A 44 5.99 4.40 -4.03
N ASP A 45 6.38 4.79 -2.83
CA ASP A 45 5.56 4.92 -1.62
C ASP A 45 4.76 3.64 -1.26
N MET A 46 5.32 2.46 -1.56
CA MET A 46 4.67 1.17 -1.26
C MET A 46 4.59 0.87 0.24
N LEU A 47 5.38 1.59 1.05
CA LEU A 47 5.39 1.52 2.50
C LEU A 47 5.45 2.92 3.09
N GLY A 48 4.55 3.21 4.03
CA GLY A 48 4.42 4.54 4.64
C GLY A 48 3.57 5.50 3.81
N ASN A 49 3.71 6.78 4.07
CA ASN A 49 2.90 7.86 3.56
C ASN A 49 1.41 7.73 3.92
N THR A 50 0.64 6.95 3.18
CA THR A 50 -0.76 6.65 3.49
C THR A 50 -1.06 5.17 3.42
N TRP A 51 -1.95 4.68 4.28
CA TRP A 51 -2.58 3.39 4.08
C TRP A 51 -3.35 3.41 2.76
N GLU A 52 -3.16 2.41 1.93
CA GLU A 52 -3.80 2.31 0.64
C GLU A 52 -4.97 1.35 0.67
N TRP A 53 -6.14 1.83 0.23
CA TRP A 53 -7.31 1.01 0.03
C TRP A 53 -7.05 -0.04 -1.04
N THR A 54 -7.49 -1.27 -0.76
CA THR A 54 -7.56 -2.33 -1.77
C THR A 54 -9.02 -2.68 -2.06
N ALA A 55 -9.25 -3.37 -3.17
CA ALA A 55 -10.57 -3.89 -3.51
C ALA A 55 -10.98 -5.11 -2.67
N ASP A 56 -10.05 -5.67 -1.87
CA ASP A 56 -10.29 -6.85 -1.06
C ASP A 56 -11.29 -6.60 0.07
N CYS A 57 -12.23 -7.51 0.25
CA CYS A 57 -12.99 -7.64 1.48
C CYS A 57 -12.09 -8.18 2.61
N TRP A 58 -12.44 -7.81 3.85
CA TRP A 58 -11.69 -8.30 5.00
C TRP A 58 -11.95 -9.79 5.26
N ASN A 59 -10.87 -10.54 5.40
CA ASN A 59 -10.84 -11.91 5.89
C ASN A 59 -9.76 -12.03 6.96
N GLY A 60 -10.04 -12.71 8.06
CA GLY A 60 -9.15 -12.81 9.22
C GLY A 60 -7.84 -13.56 8.95
N ASN A 61 -7.82 -14.42 7.95
CA ASN A 61 -6.65 -15.17 7.49
C ASN A 61 -6.66 -15.27 5.96
N TYR A 62 -5.75 -16.01 5.37
CA TYR A 62 -5.64 -16.21 3.91
C TYR A 62 -6.25 -17.52 3.39
N GLN A 63 -6.98 -18.25 4.22
CA GLN A 63 -7.64 -19.48 3.76
C GLN A 63 -8.70 -19.14 2.71
N GLY A 64 -8.56 -19.71 1.51
CA GLY A 64 -9.43 -19.43 0.38
C GLY A 64 -9.14 -18.11 -0.36
N ALA A 65 -8.01 -17.46 -0.08
CA ALA A 65 -7.59 -16.28 -0.83
C ALA A 65 -7.31 -16.62 -2.31
N PRO A 66 -7.64 -15.72 -3.26
CA PRO A 66 -7.22 -15.89 -4.64
C PRO A 66 -5.70 -15.99 -4.75
N SER A 67 -5.21 -16.90 -5.58
CA SER A 67 -3.77 -17.11 -5.81
C SER A 67 -3.26 -16.42 -7.08
N ASP A 68 -4.15 -15.84 -7.88
CA ASP A 68 -3.88 -15.22 -9.17
C ASP A 68 -3.71 -13.69 -9.09
N GLY A 69 -3.78 -13.12 -7.88
CA GLY A 69 -3.70 -11.68 -7.66
C GLY A 69 -5.00 -10.93 -7.92
N SER A 70 -6.10 -11.61 -8.21
CA SER A 70 -7.42 -11.00 -8.30
C SER A 70 -7.90 -10.49 -6.94
N ALA A 71 -8.81 -9.51 -6.95
CA ALA A 71 -9.37 -9.00 -5.71
C ALA A 71 -10.20 -10.06 -4.99
N TRP A 72 -10.01 -10.17 -3.68
CA TRP A 72 -10.79 -11.06 -2.83
C TRP A 72 -12.12 -10.43 -2.45
N THR A 73 -13.15 -10.67 -3.26
CA THR A 73 -14.47 -10.02 -3.16
C THR A 73 -15.46 -10.74 -2.24
N SER A 74 -15.05 -11.79 -1.54
CA SER A 74 -15.85 -12.49 -0.52
C SER A 74 -15.29 -12.25 0.89
N GLY A 75 -16.12 -12.46 1.92
CA GLY A 75 -15.80 -12.22 3.32
C GLY A 75 -16.57 -11.03 3.88
N GLU A 76 -16.01 -10.32 4.85
CA GLU A 76 -16.66 -9.15 5.43
C GLU A 76 -16.46 -7.90 4.58
N CYS A 77 -17.28 -7.73 3.54
CA CYS A 77 -17.11 -6.67 2.56
C CYS A 77 -17.53 -5.26 3.02
N ARG A 78 -18.11 -5.11 4.21
CA ARG A 78 -18.26 -3.79 4.88
C ARG A 78 -16.92 -3.21 5.26
N LEU A 79 -15.93 -4.07 5.49
CA LEU A 79 -14.55 -3.72 5.77
C LEU A 79 -13.70 -3.99 4.53
N ARG A 80 -12.92 -3.00 4.15
CA ARG A 80 -11.93 -3.14 3.08
C ARG A 80 -10.52 -3.21 3.65
N VAL A 81 -9.69 -3.97 2.99
CA VAL A 81 -8.29 -4.11 3.39
C VAL A 81 -7.53 -2.83 3.07
N LEU A 82 -6.65 -2.46 4.00
CA LEU A 82 -5.68 -1.37 3.88
C LEU A 82 -4.28 -1.96 3.92
N ARG A 83 -3.39 -1.42 3.09
CA ARG A 83 -2.01 -1.88 2.93
C ARG A 83 -1.01 -0.74 3.03
N GLY A 84 0.27 -1.07 3.27
CA GLY A 84 1.38 -0.15 3.15
C GLY A 84 1.75 0.61 4.43
N ALA A 85 0.87 0.71 5.42
CA ALA A 85 1.03 1.61 6.57
C ALA A 85 0.97 3.11 6.16
N SER A 86 1.16 4.03 7.10
CA SER A 86 1.09 5.47 6.87
C SER A 86 2.16 6.23 7.63
N TRP A 87 2.23 7.55 7.40
CA TRP A 87 3.15 8.47 8.05
C TRP A 87 3.12 8.41 9.60
N GLY A 88 1.99 8.06 10.19
CA GLY A 88 1.83 7.97 11.65
C GLY A 88 2.09 6.59 12.24
N ASN A 89 2.55 5.63 11.44
CA ASN A 89 2.79 4.28 11.93
C ASN A 89 4.22 4.08 12.44
N TYR A 90 4.34 3.37 13.54
CA TYR A 90 5.62 2.94 14.10
C TYR A 90 6.36 1.98 13.15
N PRO A 91 7.69 1.96 13.16
CA PRO A 91 8.50 1.16 12.25
C PRO A 91 8.11 -0.32 12.18
N ARG A 92 7.77 -0.93 13.33
CA ARG A 92 7.34 -2.34 13.40
C ARG A 92 6.06 -2.64 12.61
N ALA A 93 5.22 -1.64 12.37
CA ALA A 93 4.00 -1.78 11.58
C ALA A 93 4.24 -1.58 10.06
N VAL A 94 5.39 -1.05 9.67
CA VAL A 94 5.71 -0.77 8.27
C VAL A 94 6.36 -2.00 7.64
N ARG A 95 5.52 -2.91 7.17
CA ARG A 95 5.96 -4.17 6.55
C ARG A 95 4.95 -4.63 5.49
N THR A 96 5.44 -5.24 4.44
CA THR A 96 4.63 -5.69 3.29
C THR A 96 3.52 -6.68 3.65
N GLY A 97 3.74 -7.52 4.66
CA GLY A 97 2.75 -8.50 5.10
C GLY A 97 1.62 -7.93 5.95
N LEU A 98 1.74 -6.69 6.46
CA LEU A 98 0.72 -6.11 7.31
C LEU A 98 -0.55 -5.78 6.51
N ARG A 99 -1.67 -6.21 7.04
CA ARG A 99 -3.01 -5.80 6.61
C ARG A 99 -3.71 -5.07 7.75
N ASN A 100 -4.38 -4.00 7.41
CA ASN A 100 -5.34 -3.35 8.27
C ASN A 100 -6.71 -3.35 7.59
N ARG A 101 -7.74 -2.88 8.25
CA ARG A 101 -9.11 -2.81 7.72
C ARG A 101 -9.80 -1.55 8.21
N SER A 102 -10.72 -1.06 7.39
CA SER A 102 -11.65 0.00 7.79
C SER A 102 -12.94 -0.10 6.99
N GLN A 103 -14.00 0.52 7.48
CA GLN A 103 -15.23 0.66 6.70
C GLN A 103 -14.96 1.55 5.47
N ALA A 104 -15.46 1.15 4.31
CA ALA A 104 -15.19 1.84 3.04
C ALA A 104 -15.67 3.32 3.03
N SER A 105 -16.59 3.69 3.89
CA SER A 105 -17.10 5.06 4.03
C SER A 105 -16.19 5.98 4.89
N ILE A 106 -15.22 5.43 5.60
CA ILE A 106 -14.34 6.21 6.48
C ILE A 106 -13.36 7.03 5.65
N ARG A 107 -13.26 8.31 6.00
CA ARG A 107 -12.26 9.24 5.49
C ARG A 107 -11.26 9.56 6.60
N SER A 108 -9.99 9.57 6.28
CA SER A 108 -8.91 9.83 7.22
C SER A 108 -7.71 10.41 6.50
N SER A 109 -6.93 11.26 7.19
CA SER A 109 -5.63 11.74 6.72
C SER A 109 -4.57 10.64 6.61
N TYR A 110 -4.86 9.46 7.14
CA TYR A 110 -4.00 8.28 7.04
C TYR A 110 -4.29 7.42 5.81
N TYR A 111 -5.38 7.67 5.08
CA TYR A 111 -5.87 6.77 4.02
C TYR A 111 -5.77 7.42 2.65
N GLY A 112 -5.26 6.66 1.72
CA GLY A 112 -5.13 7.01 0.31
C GLY A 112 -5.45 5.81 -0.58
N PHE A 113 -5.19 5.92 -1.86
CA PHE A 113 -5.35 4.86 -2.82
C PHE A 113 -4.39 5.06 -3.99
N ARG A 114 -4.13 3.99 -4.72
CA ARG A 114 -3.48 4.04 -6.04
C ARG A 114 -4.27 3.23 -7.04
N LEU A 115 -4.25 3.66 -8.30
CA LEU A 115 -4.88 2.92 -9.38
C LEU A 115 -3.91 1.86 -9.92
N ALA A 116 -4.46 0.70 -10.25
CA ALA A 116 -3.77 -0.34 -11.00
C ALA A 116 -4.65 -0.75 -12.19
N ARG A 117 -4.00 -1.19 -13.26
CA ARG A 117 -4.68 -1.78 -14.42
C ARG A 117 -3.98 -3.04 -14.85
N THR A 118 -4.74 -4.01 -15.32
CA THR A 118 -4.18 -5.15 -16.03
C THR A 118 -3.72 -4.70 -17.41
N HIS A 119 -2.47 -4.98 -17.78
CA HIS A 119 -2.06 -4.87 -19.16
C HIS A 119 -2.73 -6.00 -19.95
N ALA A 120 -3.44 -5.66 -21.03
CA ALA A 120 -3.83 -6.67 -22.01
C ALA A 120 -2.55 -7.28 -22.56
N THR A 121 -2.36 -8.56 -22.33
CA THR A 121 -1.28 -9.30 -23.01
C THR A 121 -1.59 -9.22 -24.49
N LEU A 122 -0.71 -8.57 -25.28
CA LEU A 122 -0.78 -8.64 -26.72
C LEU A 122 -0.58 -10.12 -27.06
N VAL A 123 -1.67 -10.82 -27.34
CA VAL A 123 -1.62 -12.14 -27.97
C VAL A 123 -0.97 -11.90 -29.31
N SER A 124 0.32 -12.19 -29.43
CA SER A 124 1.01 -12.25 -30.70
C SER A 124 0.23 -13.21 -31.58
N GLN A 125 -0.52 -12.69 -32.51
CA GLN A 125 -1.04 -13.48 -33.62
C GLN A 125 0.21 -13.98 -34.38
N ARG A 126 0.67 -15.16 -34.03
CA ARG A 126 1.54 -15.92 -34.91
C ARG A 126 0.71 -16.18 -36.16
N GLY A 127 0.95 -15.32 -37.18
CA GLY A 127 0.39 -15.57 -38.48
C GLY A 127 0.76 -16.97 -38.93
N THR A 128 -0.25 -17.77 -39.19
CA THR A 128 -0.09 -18.97 -40.01
C THR A 128 0.36 -18.50 -41.38
N GLY A 129 1.67 -18.61 -41.63
CA GLY A 129 2.21 -18.39 -42.96
C GLY A 129 1.52 -19.35 -43.94
N PRO A 130 1.25 -18.91 -45.19
CA PRO A 130 0.64 -19.76 -46.17
C PRO A 130 1.62 -20.89 -46.52
N THR A 131 1.13 -22.13 -46.38
CA THR A 131 1.73 -23.28 -47.01
C THR A 131 1.57 -23.11 -48.52
N GLY A 132 2.61 -22.58 -49.17
CA GLY A 132 2.72 -22.55 -50.62
C GLY A 132 3.50 -23.78 -51.13
N TYR A 133 3.00 -24.37 -52.11
CA TYR A 133 3.44 -25.53 -52.90
C TYR A 133 4.91 -25.50 -53.35
#